data_9e864f95671ff16c56ec2e81d4a85f9c
#
_entry.id   9e864f95671ff16c56ec2e81d4a85f9c
#
_cell.length_a   1.000
_cell.length_b   1.000
_cell.length_c   1.000
_cell.angle_alpha   90.00
_cell.angle_beta   90.00
_cell.angle_gamma   90.00
#
_symmetry.space_group_name_H-M   'P 1'
#
loop_
_entity.id
_entity.type
_entity.pdbx_description
1 polymer ?
#
loop_
_entity_poly.entity_id
_entity_poly.type
_entity_poly.pdbx_seq_one_letter_code
_entity_poly.pdbx_strand_id
1 'polypeptide(L)'
;MKIQRRIISGALCAVALLAANSTKAEWNDSIRYHGEIGVNVAGGQNTPFWLMNNRYGLSSRTRNNAYLRLGAFHDMDTTKRFTWGAGVDLAVAARFTSTFIVQQLYGEAKYRCLNLLVGSKEMPGFISNSDLATGNLTYSGNARPIPQVRAGIFDYADFWGTKGWFAVKGYIAYGKFTDNRWIRSWVDPDSRYTVGTWYHSKAIFFRGGNARKFPLEFELGLEMATEFGGMTYNYGAPGRTVKMPHGIKNFIKALVPMRGGSDTPDGEQLNVEGNMLGSWNFALAWKQENWAVKAYYQHFYEDHSMLFFDYPWKDGLWGVEARLPKNRWVSDVVYEFIYNKDQAGAVYYDHTDKINEQVSGRDNYYNHYFYNGWQHWGMGIGNPLVISPIYNNNHTFGFKSTRMWGHHLGFKGKPLDELGYKILASYQKSWGTYDVPFPEPRSSFNLMAEVSYAPARLKGWQGDLAFGMDAGSLIGNSYGVMLKISKTGWFLGPKNKKK
;
A
#
# COMPACT_ATOMS: atom_id res chain seq x y z
N MET A 1 -13.56 26.25 9.36
CA MET A 1 -13.63 27.09 8.14
C MET A 1 -12.41 28.00 7.91
N LYS A 2 -11.83 28.68 8.91
CA LYS A 2 -10.65 29.58 8.73
C LYS A 2 -9.34 28.85 8.36
N ILE A 3 -9.13 27.60 8.82
CA ILE A 3 -7.92 26.81 8.54
C ILE A 3 -7.94 26.24 7.12
N GLN A 4 -9.08 25.82 6.60
CA GLN A 4 -9.23 25.35 5.22
C GLN A 4 -8.93 26.43 4.18
N ARG A 5 -9.33 27.69 4.43
CA ARG A 5 -8.98 28.82 3.55
C ARG A 5 -7.49 29.10 3.50
N ARG A 6 -6.76 28.93 4.62
CA ARG A 6 -5.29 29.14 4.65
C ARG A 6 -4.51 28.06 3.91
N ILE A 7 -4.97 26.81 3.92
CA ILE A 7 -4.33 25.71 3.19
C ILE A 7 -4.57 25.84 1.68
N ILE A 8 -5.79 26.22 1.26
CA ILE A 8 -6.12 26.47 -0.16
C ILE A 8 -5.35 27.68 -0.71
N SER A 9 -5.22 28.75 0.07
CA SER A 9 -4.40 29.90 -0.29
C SER A 9 -2.90 29.57 -0.36
N GLY A 10 -2.41 28.69 0.53
CA GLY A 10 -1.01 28.24 0.51
C GLY A 10 -0.67 27.37 -0.70
N ALA A 11 -1.57 26.46 -1.09
CA ALA A 11 -1.39 25.61 -2.25
C ALA A 11 -1.48 26.40 -3.58
N LEU A 12 -2.41 27.37 -3.66
CA LEU A 12 -2.52 28.29 -4.81
C LEU A 12 -1.31 29.25 -4.88
N CYS A 13 -0.78 29.74 -3.77
CA CYS A 13 0.45 30.52 -3.71
C CYS A 13 1.68 29.69 -4.10
N ALA A 14 1.77 28.41 -3.72
CA ALA A 14 2.87 27.53 -4.14
C ALA A 14 2.87 27.29 -5.64
N VAL A 15 1.71 27.10 -6.25
CA VAL A 15 1.55 26.97 -7.71
C VAL A 15 1.86 28.31 -8.41
N ALA A 16 1.49 29.45 -7.83
CA ALA A 16 1.77 30.79 -8.37
C ALA A 16 3.25 31.18 -8.19
N LEU A 17 3.93 30.76 -7.13
CA LEU A 17 5.36 31.00 -6.92
C LEU A 17 6.25 30.15 -7.84
N LEU A 18 5.80 29.00 -8.29
CA LEU A 18 6.48 28.20 -9.30
C LEU A 18 6.37 28.83 -10.71
N ALA A 19 5.41 29.71 -10.93
CA ALA A 19 5.23 30.43 -12.20
C ALA A 19 6.02 31.75 -12.31
N ALA A 20 6.62 32.26 -11.24
CA ALA A 20 7.06 33.67 -11.14
C ALA A 20 8.56 33.93 -11.27
N ASN A 21 9.45 32.92 -11.41
CA ASN A 21 10.89 33.19 -11.53
C ASN A 21 11.55 32.40 -12.67
N SER A 22 11.51 32.98 -13.88
CA SER A 22 12.33 32.54 -15.02
C SER A 22 13.74 33.13 -14.92
N THR A 23 14.63 32.53 -14.17
CA THR A 23 16.07 32.73 -14.32
C THR A 23 16.68 31.51 -15.01
N LYS A 24 17.48 31.80 -16.05
CA LYS A 24 18.11 30.88 -17.01
C LYS A 24 18.90 29.74 -16.33
N ALA A 25 18.24 28.69 -15.94
CA ALA A 25 18.83 27.37 -15.83
C ALA A 25 18.19 26.52 -16.93
N GLU A 26 18.96 25.75 -17.68
CA GLU A 26 18.44 24.74 -18.63
C GLU A 26 17.82 23.58 -17.83
N TRP A 27 16.72 23.86 -17.19
CA TRP A 27 15.92 22.91 -16.47
C TRP A 27 15.00 22.25 -17.50
N ASN A 28 14.79 20.96 -17.38
CA ASN A 28 13.79 20.28 -18.19
C ASN A 28 12.42 20.67 -17.63
N ASP A 29 11.89 21.82 -18.11
CA ASP A 29 10.71 22.49 -17.56
C ASP A 29 9.39 21.80 -17.93
N SER A 30 9.38 20.48 -18.13
CA SER A 30 8.17 19.76 -18.50
C SER A 30 7.27 19.57 -17.26
N ILE A 31 6.05 20.06 -17.35
CA ILE A 31 5.00 19.84 -16.34
C ILE A 31 3.87 19.05 -16.99
N ARG A 32 3.69 17.83 -16.51
CA ARG A 32 2.59 16.95 -16.91
C ARG A 32 1.37 17.23 -16.06
N TYR A 33 0.19 17.27 -16.65
CA TYR A 33 -1.08 17.30 -15.92
C TYR A 33 -1.84 15.98 -16.06
N HIS A 34 -2.66 15.70 -15.06
CA HIS A 34 -3.63 14.62 -15.03
C HIS A 34 -4.96 15.14 -14.50
N GLY A 35 -6.05 14.86 -15.21
CA GLY A 35 -7.39 15.08 -14.72
C GLY A 35 -8.19 13.79 -14.85
N GLU A 36 -9.00 13.43 -13.84
CA GLU A 36 -9.79 12.21 -13.85
C GLU A 36 -11.13 12.45 -13.13
N ILE A 37 -12.21 11.96 -13.71
CA ILE A 37 -13.52 11.84 -13.08
C ILE A 37 -13.83 10.35 -12.95
N GLY A 38 -14.17 9.91 -11.75
CA GLY A 38 -14.64 8.57 -11.46
C GLY A 38 -16.02 8.57 -10.87
N VAL A 39 -16.90 7.72 -11.40
CA VAL A 39 -18.27 7.52 -10.88
C VAL A 39 -18.48 6.02 -10.70
N ASN A 40 -18.95 5.63 -9.52
CA ASN A 40 -19.30 4.25 -9.19
C ASN A 40 -20.77 4.16 -8.81
N VAL A 41 -21.51 3.22 -9.40
CA VAL A 41 -22.88 2.89 -9.09
C VAL A 41 -22.96 1.43 -8.72
N ALA A 42 -23.47 1.12 -7.53
CA ALA A 42 -23.49 -0.24 -7.02
C ALA A 42 -24.79 -0.58 -6.28
N GLY A 43 -25.19 -1.84 -6.39
CA GLY A 43 -26.23 -2.50 -5.61
C GLY A 43 -25.63 -3.49 -4.60
N GLY A 44 -26.44 -3.97 -3.67
CA GLY A 44 -26.00 -4.89 -2.61
C GLY A 44 -25.50 -4.18 -1.37
N GLN A 45 -24.50 -4.75 -0.68
CA GLN A 45 -24.05 -4.24 0.63
C GLN A 45 -23.00 -3.14 0.53
N ASN A 46 -22.08 -3.23 -0.41
CA ASN A 46 -20.92 -2.34 -0.55
C ASN A 46 -20.65 -1.97 -2.01
N THR A 47 -19.71 -1.09 -2.27
CA THR A 47 -19.00 -1.05 -3.55
C THR A 47 -18.27 -2.38 -3.73
N PRO A 48 -18.33 -3.03 -4.92
CA PRO A 48 -17.63 -4.28 -5.17
C PRO A 48 -16.13 -4.20 -4.86
N PHE A 49 -15.62 -5.29 -4.31
CA PHE A 49 -14.27 -5.39 -3.71
C PHE A 49 -13.16 -4.86 -4.64
N TRP A 50 -13.08 -5.33 -5.87
CA TRP A 50 -12.03 -4.91 -6.81
C TRP A 50 -12.31 -3.55 -7.49
N LEU A 51 -13.52 -2.99 -7.36
CA LEU A 51 -13.76 -1.58 -7.70
C LEU A 51 -13.29 -0.64 -6.59
N MET A 52 -13.06 -1.15 -5.38
CA MET A 52 -12.64 -0.36 -4.22
C MET A 52 -11.16 -0.53 -3.87
N ASN A 53 -10.63 -1.76 -3.87
CA ASN A 53 -9.28 -2.05 -3.37
C ASN A 53 -8.18 -1.81 -4.42
N ASN A 54 -6.93 -1.64 -3.97
CA ASN A 54 -5.75 -1.32 -4.76
C ASN A 54 -5.90 -0.06 -5.65
N ARG A 55 -6.53 0.98 -5.10
CA ARG A 55 -6.71 2.29 -5.73
C ARG A 55 -6.09 3.42 -4.91
N TYR A 56 -5.07 3.12 -4.12
CA TYR A 56 -4.38 4.06 -3.23
C TYR A 56 -5.35 4.84 -2.33
N GLY A 57 -6.41 4.18 -1.86
CA GLY A 57 -7.43 4.79 -1.01
C GLY A 57 -8.28 5.87 -1.68
N LEU A 58 -8.17 6.06 -3.00
CA LEU A 58 -9.07 6.90 -3.80
C LEU A 58 -10.30 6.08 -4.22
N SER A 59 -11.05 5.65 -3.24
CA SER A 59 -12.20 4.77 -3.37
C SER A 59 -13.11 4.89 -2.16
N SER A 60 -14.29 4.31 -2.21
CA SER A 60 -15.24 4.30 -1.10
C SER A 60 -15.97 2.97 -1.00
N ARG A 61 -16.17 2.48 0.23
CA ARG A 61 -17.07 1.37 0.52
C ARG A 61 -18.53 1.73 0.22
N THR A 62 -18.88 3.01 0.40
CA THR A 62 -20.25 3.49 0.20
C THR A 62 -20.63 3.41 -1.27
N ARG A 63 -21.75 2.76 -1.55
CA ARG A 63 -22.33 2.66 -2.89
C ARG A 63 -22.65 4.04 -3.49
N ASN A 64 -22.66 4.14 -4.81
CA ASN A 64 -23.00 5.36 -5.55
C ASN A 64 -22.12 6.55 -5.13
N ASN A 65 -20.84 6.43 -5.34
CA ASN A 65 -19.83 7.42 -5.01
C ASN A 65 -19.18 8.01 -6.28
N ALA A 66 -18.56 9.17 -6.13
CA ALA A 66 -17.90 9.84 -7.24
C ALA A 66 -16.73 10.69 -6.75
N TYR A 67 -15.77 10.96 -7.64
CA TYR A 67 -14.68 11.89 -7.39
C TYR A 67 -14.25 12.63 -8.66
N LEU A 68 -13.68 13.80 -8.46
CA LEU A 68 -12.89 14.54 -9.42
C LEU A 68 -11.46 14.67 -8.90
N ARG A 69 -10.46 14.25 -9.68
CA ARG A 69 -9.05 14.29 -9.36
C ARG A 69 -8.30 15.17 -10.35
N LEU A 70 -7.41 16.03 -9.86
CA LEU A 70 -6.57 16.91 -10.66
C LEU A 70 -5.15 16.89 -10.12
N GLY A 71 -4.18 16.64 -11.00
CA GLY A 71 -2.77 16.57 -10.67
C GLY A 71 -1.88 17.34 -11.63
N ALA A 72 -0.75 17.83 -11.12
CA ALA A 72 0.35 18.42 -11.85
C ALA A 72 1.67 17.87 -11.34
N PHE A 73 2.55 17.45 -12.26
CA PHE A 73 3.78 16.71 -11.92
C PHE A 73 4.96 17.23 -12.74
N HIS A 74 6.06 17.42 -12.06
CA HIS A 74 7.38 17.53 -12.67
C HIS A 74 8.11 16.20 -12.43
N ASP A 75 8.32 15.44 -13.50
CA ASP A 75 8.93 14.11 -13.42
C ASP A 75 10.47 14.21 -13.44
N MET A 76 11.16 13.36 -12.67
CA MET A 76 12.63 13.31 -12.63
C MET A 76 13.21 12.88 -14.00
N ASP A 77 14.27 13.56 -14.45
CA ASP A 77 15.09 13.13 -15.57
C ASP A 77 16.14 12.11 -15.10
N THR A 78 15.81 10.83 -15.23
CA THR A 78 16.65 9.72 -14.73
C THR A 78 18.00 9.60 -15.45
N THR A 79 18.24 10.32 -16.56
CA THR A 79 19.51 10.32 -17.30
C THR A 79 20.57 11.21 -16.66
N LYS A 80 20.15 12.16 -15.81
CA LYS A 80 21.05 13.11 -15.13
C LYS A 80 21.60 12.55 -13.82
N ARG A 81 22.82 13.01 -13.45
CA ARG A 81 23.40 12.69 -12.12
C ARG A 81 22.60 13.26 -10.98
N PHE A 82 22.16 14.51 -11.13
CA PHE A 82 21.24 15.17 -10.20
C PHE A 82 19.95 15.48 -10.94
N THR A 83 18.85 15.10 -10.32
CA THR A 83 17.51 15.39 -10.84
C THR A 83 16.56 15.57 -9.66
N TRP A 84 15.47 16.27 -9.89
CA TRP A 84 14.42 16.47 -8.91
C TRP A 84 13.05 16.28 -9.56
N GLY A 85 12.07 15.99 -8.75
CA GLY A 85 10.68 15.86 -9.15
C GLY A 85 9.76 16.45 -8.11
N ALA A 86 8.55 16.80 -8.48
CA ALA A 86 7.51 17.23 -7.56
C ALA A 86 6.14 16.89 -8.10
N GLY A 87 5.18 16.66 -7.22
CA GLY A 87 3.82 16.39 -7.62
C GLY A 87 2.80 16.97 -6.64
N VAL A 88 1.72 17.50 -7.20
CA VAL A 88 0.51 17.89 -6.49
C VAL A 88 -0.66 17.18 -7.15
N ASP A 89 -1.45 16.45 -6.39
CA ASP A 89 -2.56 15.66 -6.87
C ASP A 89 -3.67 15.66 -5.82
N LEU A 90 -4.77 16.28 -6.15
CA LEU A 90 -5.88 16.58 -5.24
C LEU A 90 -7.17 15.99 -5.79
N ALA A 91 -8.04 15.54 -4.91
CA ALA A 91 -9.37 15.12 -5.30
C ALA A 91 -10.47 15.72 -4.42
N VAL A 92 -11.64 15.95 -5.04
CA VAL A 92 -12.89 16.22 -4.36
C VAL A 92 -13.79 15.02 -4.57
N ALA A 93 -14.36 14.49 -3.50
CA ALA A 93 -15.08 13.23 -3.52
C ALA A 93 -16.40 13.30 -2.77
N ALA A 94 -17.39 12.60 -3.29
CA ALA A 94 -18.71 12.45 -2.68
C ALA A 94 -18.89 11.03 -2.15
N ARG A 95 -19.33 10.91 -0.89
CA ARG A 95 -19.52 9.64 -0.15
C ARG A 95 -18.23 8.85 0.07
N PHE A 96 -17.10 9.54 0.28
CA PHE A 96 -15.83 9.00 0.71
C PHE A 96 -15.59 9.27 2.20
N THR A 97 -14.52 8.72 2.75
CA THR A 97 -14.05 8.99 4.12
C THR A 97 -13.67 10.47 4.32
N SER A 98 -13.44 11.21 3.24
CA SER A 98 -13.12 12.64 3.23
C SER A 98 -13.60 13.27 1.92
N THR A 99 -14.24 14.44 1.99
CA THR A 99 -14.69 15.18 0.81
C THR A 99 -13.51 15.77 0.04
N PHE A 100 -12.47 16.24 0.73
CA PHE A 100 -11.25 16.74 0.12
C PHE A 100 -10.10 15.79 0.43
N ILE A 101 -9.39 15.36 -0.60
CA ILE A 101 -8.32 14.36 -0.52
C ILE A 101 -7.06 14.96 -1.13
N VAL A 102 -5.99 14.99 -0.34
CA VAL A 102 -4.64 15.16 -0.86
C VAL A 102 -4.14 13.76 -1.22
N GLN A 103 -4.23 13.42 -2.51
CA GLN A 103 -3.84 12.10 -2.99
C GLN A 103 -2.33 11.97 -3.08
N GLN A 104 -1.68 13.00 -3.64
CA GLN A 104 -0.23 13.13 -3.63
C GLN A 104 0.17 14.60 -3.42
N LEU A 105 1.19 14.79 -2.60
CA LEU A 105 1.85 16.08 -2.41
C LEU A 105 3.28 15.79 -1.99
N TYR A 106 4.22 15.90 -2.91
CA TYR A 106 5.60 15.51 -2.66
C TYR A 106 6.61 16.35 -3.42
N GLY A 107 7.83 16.37 -2.88
CA GLY A 107 9.06 16.70 -3.58
C GLY A 107 10.05 15.56 -3.47
N GLU A 108 10.81 15.32 -4.51
CA GLU A 108 11.83 14.29 -4.54
C GLU A 108 13.09 14.77 -5.25
N ALA A 109 14.23 14.23 -4.84
CA ALA A 109 15.52 14.51 -5.44
C ALA A 109 16.36 13.23 -5.54
N LYS A 110 17.16 13.13 -6.58
CA LYS A 110 18.07 12.01 -6.82
C LYS A 110 19.46 12.54 -7.15
N TYR A 111 20.46 12.02 -6.49
CA TYR A 111 21.86 12.21 -6.85
C TYR A 111 22.53 10.85 -7.04
N ARG A 112 22.87 10.52 -8.29
CA ARG A 112 23.33 9.19 -8.69
C ARG A 112 22.30 8.10 -8.30
N CYS A 113 22.63 7.21 -7.35
CA CYS A 113 21.71 6.18 -6.84
C CYS A 113 20.96 6.60 -5.57
N LEU A 114 21.35 7.70 -4.92
CA LEU A 114 20.72 8.16 -3.68
C LEU A 114 19.50 9.01 -3.98
N ASN A 115 18.41 8.70 -3.31
CA ASN A 115 17.12 9.37 -3.44
C ASN A 115 16.66 9.92 -2.10
N LEU A 116 15.97 11.04 -2.15
CA LEU A 116 15.22 11.63 -1.06
C LEU A 116 13.82 11.98 -1.56
N LEU A 117 12.79 11.58 -0.82
CA LEU A 117 11.40 11.93 -1.04
C LEU A 117 10.83 12.52 0.23
N VAL A 118 10.11 13.64 0.10
CA VAL A 118 9.39 14.29 1.21
C VAL A 118 7.95 14.50 0.77
N GLY A 119 7.01 13.95 1.52
CA GLY A 119 5.59 14.09 1.26
C GLY A 119 4.87 12.77 1.01
N SER A 120 3.71 12.85 0.39
CA SER A 120 2.79 11.76 0.09
C SER A 120 2.83 11.43 -1.39
N LYS A 121 3.23 10.21 -1.75
CA LYS A 121 3.34 9.74 -3.14
C LYS A 121 2.78 8.34 -3.27
N GLU A 122 2.00 8.08 -4.32
CA GLU A 122 1.59 6.72 -4.71
C GLU A 122 2.83 5.92 -5.12
N MET A 123 3.06 4.80 -4.46
CA MET A 123 4.21 3.94 -4.72
C MET A 123 3.75 2.50 -4.87
N PRO A 124 4.23 1.78 -5.90
CA PRO A 124 3.94 0.35 -6.04
C PRO A 124 4.64 -0.46 -4.94
N GLY A 125 4.14 -1.65 -4.67
CA GLY A 125 4.85 -2.65 -3.88
C GLY A 125 6.13 -3.13 -4.57
N PHE A 126 7.01 -3.82 -3.82
CA PHE A 126 8.35 -4.13 -4.34
C PHE A 126 8.42 -5.36 -5.23
N ILE A 127 7.64 -6.40 -4.94
CA ILE A 127 7.85 -7.70 -5.58
C ILE A 127 6.69 -8.13 -6.47
N SER A 128 5.45 -7.83 -6.11
CA SER A 128 4.27 -8.22 -6.87
C SER A 128 3.95 -7.24 -8.00
N ASN A 129 3.22 -7.70 -9.00
CA ASN A 129 2.69 -6.87 -10.08
C ASN A 129 1.63 -5.91 -9.54
N SER A 130 1.88 -4.61 -9.60
CA SER A 130 0.98 -3.59 -9.04
C SER A 130 -0.36 -3.43 -9.76
N ASP A 131 -0.52 -4.02 -10.95
CA ASP A 131 -1.73 -3.90 -11.78
C ASP A 131 -2.64 -5.14 -11.69
N LEU A 132 -2.06 -6.33 -11.56
CA LEU A 132 -2.77 -7.60 -11.61
C LEU A 132 -2.75 -8.40 -10.31
N ALA A 133 -1.80 -8.17 -9.41
CA ALA A 133 -1.65 -8.89 -8.16
C ALA A 133 -2.56 -8.32 -7.05
N THR A 134 -2.76 -9.10 -6.01
CA THR A 134 -3.50 -8.65 -4.81
C THR A 134 -2.76 -7.56 -4.05
N GLY A 135 -1.44 -7.46 -4.18
CA GLY A 135 -0.56 -6.57 -3.44
C GLY A 135 0.27 -7.29 -2.38
N ASN A 136 1.34 -6.63 -1.94
CA ASN A 136 2.25 -7.20 -0.96
C ASN A 136 1.64 -7.27 0.45
N LEU A 137 2.20 -8.13 1.30
CA LEU A 137 1.72 -8.31 2.67
C LEU A 137 2.03 -7.12 3.58
N THR A 138 3.19 -6.48 3.44
CA THR A 138 3.58 -5.34 4.29
C THR A 138 3.03 -4.02 3.76
N TYR A 139 3.16 -3.75 2.46
CA TYR A 139 2.70 -2.52 1.82
C TYR A 139 2.18 -2.79 0.42
N SER A 140 1.00 -2.28 0.12
CA SER A 140 0.33 -2.39 -1.19
C SER A 140 -0.21 -1.04 -1.66
N GLY A 141 -0.79 -0.99 -2.86
CA GLY A 141 -1.55 0.16 -3.36
C GLY A 141 -2.96 0.29 -2.79
N ASN A 142 -3.27 -0.32 -1.65
CA ASN A 142 -4.63 -0.37 -1.14
C ASN A 142 -5.02 0.86 -0.31
N ALA A 143 -4.19 1.27 0.64
CA ALA A 143 -4.45 2.44 1.48
C ALA A 143 -3.97 3.74 0.83
N ARG A 144 -4.52 4.87 1.31
CA ARG A 144 -4.07 6.22 0.92
C ARG A 144 -2.60 6.41 1.31
N PRO A 145 -1.77 7.01 0.42
CA PRO A 145 -0.36 7.25 0.71
C PRO A 145 -0.13 8.02 2.00
N ILE A 146 0.81 7.55 2.81
CA ILE A 146 1.19 8.19 4.07
C ILE A 146 2.28 9.23 3.78
N PRO A 147 2.12 10.51 4.22
CA PRO A 147 3.18 11.50 4.09
C PRO A 147 4.39 11.11 4.94
N GLN A 148 5.57 11.14 4.32
CA GLN A 148 6.82 10.67 4.91
C GLN A 148 8.04 11.40 4.37
N VAL A 149 9.13 11.34 5.11
CA VAL A 149 10.49 11.58 4.63
C VAL A 149 11.09 10.20 4.39
N ARG A 150 11.50 9.93 3.14
CA ARG A 150 12.06 8.66 2.71
C ARG A 150 13.39 8.88 2.02
N ALA A 151 14.44 8.19 2.47
CA ALA A 151 15.77 8.29 1.89
C ALA A 151 16.34 6.90 1.60
N GLY A 152 17.08 6.75 0.50
CA GLY A 152 17.67 5.47 0.13
C GLY A 152 18.06 5.34 -1.34
N ILE A 153 18.16 4.12 -1.78
CA ILE A 153 18.40 3.72 -3.17
C ILE A 153 17.10 3.09 -3.68
N PHE A 154 16.27 3.88 -4.41
CA PHE A 154 14.92 3.42 -4.74
C PHE A 154 14.86 2.46 -5.93
N ASP A 155 15.84 2.55 -6.83
CA ASP A 155 16.03 1.64 -7.96
C ASP A 155 17.25 0.75 -7.71
N TYR A 156 17.28 -0.45 -8.29
CA TYR A 156 18.46 -1.31 -8.19
C TYR A 156 19.72 -0.62 -8.68
N ALA A 157 20.70 -0.46 -7.79
CA ALA A 157 22.03 0.03 -8.08
C ALA A 157 23.03 -1.14 -8.06
N ASP A 158 23.78 -1.28 -9.13
CA ASP A 158 24.77 -2.33 -9.23
C ASP A 158 25.91 -2.11 -8.21
N PHE A 159 26.34 -3.18 -7.55
CA PHE A 159 27.52 -3.16 -6.71
C PHE A 159 28.77 -2.97 -7.55
N TRP A 160 29.65 -2.13 -7.06
CA TRP A 160 30.92 -1.88 -7.71
C TRP A 160 31.71 -3.18 -7.91
N GLY A 161 32.26 -3.37 -9.12
CA GLY A 161 33.06 -4.55 -9.47
C GLY A 161 32.26 -5.79 -9.89
N THR A 162 30.94 -5.85 -9.69
CA THR A 162 30.13 -7.04 -10.01
C THR A 162 29.68 -7.11 -11.47
N LYS A 163 29.95 -6.09 -12.27
CA LYS A 163 29.59 -6.02 -13.70
C LYS A 163 28.08 -6.28 -13.95
N GLY A 164 27.21 -5.82 -13.04
CA GLY A 164 25.77 -5.96 -13.12
C GLY A 164 25.21 -7.33 -12.67
N TRP A 165 26.03 -8.19 -12.05
CA TRP A 165 25.58 -9.47 -11.51
C TRP A 165 24.94 -9.35 -10.13
N PHE A 166 25.23 -8.28 -9.40
CA PHE A 166 24.69 -8.07 -8.07
C PHE A 166 24.30 -6.61 -7.89
N ALA A 167 23.05 -6.38 -7.45
CA ALA A 167 22.50 -5.04 -7.25
C ALA A 167 21.70 -4.96 -5.94
N VAL A 168 21.60 -3.76 -5.40
CA VAL A 168 20.86 -3.47 -4.17
C VAL A 168 19.92 -2.32 -4.38
N LYS A 169 18.74 -2.37 -3.74
CA LYS A 169 17.85 -1.24 -3.49
C LYS A 169 17.39 -1.28 -2.05
N GLY A 170 16.98 -0.13 -1.52
CA GLY A 170 16.46 -0.06 -0.15
C GLY A 170 16.21 1.36 0.28
N TYR A 171 15.53 1.51 1.41
CA TYR A 171 15.18 2.81 1.97
C TYR A 171 14.93 2.76 3.47
N ILE A 172 14.94 3.93 4.06
CA ILE A 172 14.44 4.20 5.42
C ILE A 172 13.46 5.37 5.30
N ALA A 173 12.33 5.30 6.00
CA ALA A 173 11.31 6.33 5.98
C ALA A 173 10.69 6.54 7.36
N TYR A 174 10.32 7.80 7.63
CA TYR A 174 9.49 8.20 8.76
C TYR A 174 8.34 9.05 8.26
N GLY A 175 7.16 8.78 8.75
CA GLY A 175 5.93 9.46 8.34
C GLY A 175 4.94 9.60 9.49
N LYS A 176 3.77 10.14 9.17
CA LYS A 176 2.71 10.34 10.14
C LYS A 176 1.35 10.08 9.51
N PHE A 177 0.50 9.36 10.23
CA PHE A 177 -0.88 9.13 9.81
C PHE A 177 -1.69 10.43 9.81
N THR A 178 -2.58 10.58 8.85
CA THR A 178 -3.33 11.83 8.61
C THR A 178 -4.82 11.72 8.89
N ASP A 179 -5.28 10.57 9.32
CA ASP A 179 -6.69 10.20 9.46
C ASP A 179 -7.30 10.48 10.85
N ASN A 180 -6.59 11.15 11.75
CA ASN A 180 -6.99 11.39 13.13
C ASN A 180 -8.41 11.96 13.30
N ARG A 181 -8.84 12.88 12.41
CA ARG A 181 -10.17 13.48 12.48
C ARG A 181 -11.24 12.48 12.07
N TRP A 182 -10.99 11.73 11.00
CA TRP A 182 -11.89 10.70 10.51
C TRP A 182 -12.02 9.57 11.54
N ILE A 183 -10.93 9.10 12.14
CA ILE A 183 -10.94 8.08 13.21
C ILE A 183 -11.94 8.47 14.30
N ARG A 184 -11.83 9.68 14.85
CA ARG A 184 -12.71 10.17 15.93
C ARG A 184 -14.19 10.31 15.53
N SER A 185 -14.48 10.57 14.27
CA SER A 185 -15.83 10.72 13.78
C SER A 185 -16.47 9.42 13.32
N TRP A 186 -15.67 8.41 13.00
CA TRP A 186 -16.14 7.14 12.46
C TRP A 186 -16.26 6.05 13.51
N VAL A 187 -15.36 6.05 14.50
CA VAL A 187 -15.32 5.01 15.53
C VAL A 187 -16.55 5.10 16.44
N ASP A 188 -17.04 3.95 16.87
CA ASP A 188 -18.04 3.86 17.95
C ASP A 188 -17.49 4.54 19.21
N PRO A 189 -18.29 5.41 19.90
CA PRO A 189 -17.82 6.25 21.00
C PRO A 189 -17.14 5.52 22.15
N ASP A 190 -17.59 4.31 22.46
CA ASP A 190 -17.05 3.51 23.57
C ASP A 190 -15.92 2.55 23.15
N SER A 191 -15.69 2.45 21.84
CA SER A 191 -14.67 1.59 21.29
C SER A 191 -13.28 2.22 21.38
N ARG A 192 -12.27 1.35 21.54
CA ARG A 192 -10.85 1.76 21.55
C ARG A 192 -10.43 2.33 20.19
N TYR A 193 -9.67 3.42 20.23
CA TYR A 193 -9.01 3.99 19.04
C TYR A 193 -7.75 4.75 19.40
N THR A 194 -6.84 4.89 18.45
CA THR A 194 -5.57 5.60 18.60
C THR A 194 -5.43 6.68 17.53
N VAL A 195 -4.92 7.85 17.94
CA VAL A 195 -4.65 9.00 17.05
C VAL A 195 -3.27 9.57 17.31
N GLY A 196 -2.74 10.28 16.31
CA GLY A 196 -1.43 10.91 16.40
C GLY A 196 -0.26 9.93 16.20
N THR A 197 -0.55 8.75 15.67
CA THR A 197 0.41 7.68 15.40
C THR A 197 1.46 8.12 14.39
N TRP A 198 2.71 7.73 14.64
CA TRP A 198 3.83 7.84 13.73
C TRP A 198 4.00 6.55 12.92
N TYR A 199 4.58 6.68 11.76
CA TYR A 199 4.87 5.61 10.82
C TYR A 199 6.38 5.53 10.58
N HIS A 200 6.92 4.34 10.64
CA HIS A 200 8.26 4.04 10.17
C HIS A 200 8.21 2.89 9.18
N SER A 201 9.01 2.95 8.12
CA SER A 201 9.22 1.81 7.24
C SER A 201 10.65 1.79 6.71
N LYS A 202 11.12 0.59 6.41
CA LYS A 202 12.43 0.35 5.81
C LYS A 202 12.39 -0.92 4.98
N ALA A 203 13.23 -0.97 3.97
CA ALA A 203 13.40 -2.17 3.17
C ALA A 203 14.81 -2.25 2.62
N ILE A 204 15.27 -3.48 2.42
CA ILE A 204 16.48 -3.77 1.67
C ILE A 204 16.21 -4.97 0.76
N PHE A 205 16.58 -4.86 -0.50
CA PHE A 205 16.44 -5.90 -1.51
C PHE A 205 17.75 -6.09 -2.25
N PHE A 206 18.16 -7.32 -2.41
CA PHE A 206 19.29 -7.73 -3.20
C PHE A 206 18.78 -8.44 -4.45
N ARG A 207 19.40 -8.16 -5.59
CA ARG A 207 19.15 -8.86 -6.84
C ARG A 207 20.45 -9.48 -7.32
N GLY A 208 20.41 -10.77 -7.59
CA GLY A 208 21.49 -11.51 -8.22
C GLY A 208 21.07 -12.01 -9.60
N GLY A 209 22.03 -12.06 -10.53
CA GLY A 209 21.81 -12.41 -11.93
C GLY A 209 21.95 -11.22 -12.87
N ASN A 210 22.14 -11.52 -14.15
CA ASN A 210 22.27 -10.54 -15.22
C ASN A 210 21.52 -11.06 -16.45
N ALA A 211 20.26 -10.72 -16.60
CA ALA A 211 19.38 -11.24 -17.66
C ALA A 211 19.88 -10.95 -19.09
N ARG A 212 20.81 -9.99 -19.27
CA ARG A 212 21.45 -9.76 -20.58
C ARG A 212 22.46 -10.84 -20.94
N LYS A 213 23.01 -11.55 -19.95
CA LYS A 213 24.01 -12.61 -20.14
C LYS A 213 23.45 -13.99 -19.91
N PHE A 214 22.58 -14.14 -18.90
CA PHE A 214 21.92 -15.37 -18.55
C PHE A 214 20.51 -15.04 -18.03
N PRO A 215 19.45 -15.66 -18.52
CA PRO A 215 18.08 -15.22 -18.30
C PRO A 215 17.55 -15.35 -16.85
N LEU A 216 18.30 -15.96 -15.94
CA LEU A 216 17.90 -16.18 -14.56
C LEU A 216 18.31 -15.01 -13.65
N GLU A 217 17.36 -14.48 -12.91
CA GLU A 217 17.57 -13.51 -11.83
C GLU A 217 16.86 -14.00 -10.56
N PHE A 218 17.46 -13.72 -9.40
CA PHE A 218 16.83 -13.92 -8.11
C PHE A 218 16.79 -12.61 -7.31
N GLU A 219 15.78 -12.46 -6.48
CA GLU A 219 15.65 -11.35 -5.54
C GLU A 219 15.45 -11.90 -4.13
N LEU A 220 16.13 -11.29 -3.16
CA LEU A 220 15.96 -11.51 -1.73
C LEU A 220 15.73 -10.15 -1.09
N GLY A 221 14.68 -10.01 -0.30
CA GLY A 221 14.37 -8.74 0.35
C GLY A 221 13.80 -8.91 1.75
N LEU A 222 14.03 -7.88 2.56
CA LEU A 222 13.39 -7.70 3.85
C LEU A 222 12.69 -6.36 3.86
N GLU A 223 11.41 -6.36 4.16
CA GLU A 223 10.58 -5.18 4.34
C GLU A 223 10.04 -5.17 5.76
N MET A 224 10.15 -4.04 6.45
CA MET A 224 9.68 -3.85 7.82
C MET A 224 8.96 -2.52 7.93
N ALA A 225 7.92 -2.49 8.76
CA ALA A 225 7.22 -1.25 9.09
C ALA A 225 6.70 -1.29 10.54
N THR A 226 6.47 -0.11 11.11
CA THR A 226 6.10 0.03 12.51
C THR A 226 5.18 1.24 12.69
N GLU A 227 4.09 1.05 13.42
CA GLU A 227 3.29 2.13 14.02
C GLU A 227 3.80 2.38 15.43
N PHE A 228 4.07 3.64 15.80
CA PHE A 228 4.54 3.99 17.15
C PHE A 228 4.04 5.35 17.60
N GLY A 229 4.12 5.64 18.90
CA GLY A 229 3.63 6.88 19.48
C GLY A 229 2.11 7.05 19.37
N GLY A 230 1.62 8.23 19.68
CA GLY A 230 0.20 8.56 19.65
C GLY A 230 -0.49 8.48 21.00
N MET A 231 -1.83 8.58 20.97
CA MET A 231 -2.70 8.51 22.15
C MET A 231 -3.82 7.51 21.88
N THR A 232 -3.89 6.49 22.70
CA THR A 232 -4.98 5.49 22.68
C THR A 232 -6.06 5.89 23.67
N TYR A 233 -7.29 5.90 23.21
CA TYR A 233 -8.50 6.22 23.98
C TYR A 233 -9.32 4.94 24.21
N ASN A 234 -10.08 4.92 25.31
CA ASN A 234 -10.95 3.82 25.71
C ASN A 234 -10.21 2.47 25.84
N TYR A 235 -8.97 2.51 26.32
CA TYR A 235 -8.17 1.30 26.49
C TYR A 235 -8.63 0.46 27.68
N GLY A 236 -9.23 -0.69 27.41
CA GLY A 236 -9.75 -1.62 28.40
C GLY A 236 -11.01 -1.14 29.14
N ALA A 237 -11.30 0.15 29.13
CA ALA A 237 -12.53 0.75 29.69
C ALA A 237 -12.79 2.12 29.05
N PRO A 238 -14.07 2.55 28.93
CA PRO A 238 -14.42 3.89 28.45
C PRO A 238 -13.72 4.98 29.28
N GLY A 239 -13.21 6.01 28.59
CA GLY A 239 -12.50 7.14 29.19
C GLY A 239 -11.05 6.91 29.61
N ARG A 240 -10.57 5.68 29.66
CA ARG A 240 -9.17 5.38 29.96
C ARG A 240 -8.30 5.70 28.75
N THR A 241 -7.22 6.49 28.96
CA THR A 241 -6.27 6.88 27.92
C THR A 241 -4.87 6.34 28.22
N VAL A 242 -4.15 5.97 27.16
CA VAL A 242 -2.75 5.55 27.23
C VAL A 242 -1.95 6.37 26.22
N LYS A 243 -0.93 7.07 26.71
CA LYS A 243 -0.01 7.83 25.85
C LYS A 243 1.16 6.92 25.46
N MET A 244 1.34 6.72 24.18
CA MET A 244 2.49 5.99 23.65
C MET A 244 3.66 6.96 23.43
N PRO A 245 4.88 6.61 23.85
CA PRO A 245 6.02 7.49 23.76
C PRO A 245 6.45 7.70 22.30
N HIS A 246 6.99 8.88 22.00
CA HIS A 246 7.47 9.29 20.66
C HIS A 246 8.68 10.23 20.71
N GLY A 247 9.53 10.06 21.71
CA GLY A 247 10.81 10.76 21.81
C GLY A 247 11.86 10.22 20.83
N ILE A 248 13.02 10.85 20.77
CA ILE A 248 14.12 10.45 19.85
C ILE A 248 14.50 8.97 20.04
N LYS A 249 14.50 8.46 21.27
CA LYS A 249 14.76 7.04 21.57
C LYS A 249 13.77 6.09 20.86
N ASN A 250 12.49 6.49 20.78
CA ASN A 250 11.43 5.68 20.15
C ASN A 250 11.59 5.66 18.63
N PHE A 251 12.07 6.75 18.01
CA PHE A 251 12.44 6.72 16.59
C PHE A 251 13.60 5.76 16.32
N ILE A 252 14.59 5.68 17.21
CA ILE A 252 15.69 4.72 17.08
C ILE A 252 15.18 3.27 17.28
N LYS A 253 14.28 3.03 18.24
CA LYS A 253 13.69 1.71 18.47
C LYS A 253 12.79 1.24 17.30
N ALA A 254 12.11 2.16 16.61
CA ALA A 254 11.41 1.84 15.37
C ALA A 254 12.38 1.47 14.24
N LEU A 255 13.56 2.13 14.17
CA LEU A 255 14.59 1.81 13.19
C LEU A 255 15.25 0.46 13.46
N VAL A 256 15.61 0.19 14.71
CA VAL A 256 16.18 -1.11 15.13
C VAL A 256 15.18 -1.71 16.11
N PRO A 257 14.46 -2.78 15.72
CA PRO A 257 13.44 -3.38 16.59
C PRO A 257 14.00 -3.70 17.96
N MET A 258 13.53 -3.00 18.97
CA MET A 258 13.98 -3.15 20.35
C MET A 258 12.77 -3.17 21.29
N ARG A 259 12.89 -3.83 22.40
CA ARG A 259 11.88 -3.84 23.46
C ARG A 259 11.54 -2.45 23.96
N GLY A 260 10.32 -2.24 24.37
CA GLY A 260 9.87 -1.05 25.05
C GLY A 260 10.70 -0.75 26.32
N GLY A 261 10.68 0.48 26.78
CA GLY A 261 11.30 0.88 28.03
C GLY A 261 10.26 1.01 29.15
N SER A 262 10.71 1.43 30.34
CA SER A 262 9.82 1.71 31.48
C SER A 262 8.79 2.82 31.22
N ASP A 263 8.92 3.54 30.12
CA ASP A 263 8.01 4.59 29.64
C ASP A 263 6.89 4.04 28.72
N THR A 264 6.94 2.73 28.40
CA THR A 264 5.93 2.02 27.60
C THR A 264 5.07 1.12 28.48
N PRO A 265 3.84 0.77 28.04
CA PRO A 265 3.02 -0.23 28.72
C PRO A 265 3.71 -1.60 28.80
N ASP A 266 3.34 -2.40 29.81
CA ASP A 266 4.01 -3.67 30.13
C ASP A 266 4.13 -4.64 28.94
N GLY A 267 3.11 -4.75 28.09
CA GLY A 267 3.16 -5.57 26.87
C GLY A 267 4.23 -5.17 25.88
N GLU A 268 4.48 -3.86 25.73
CA GLU A 268 5.54 -3.31 24.87
C GLU A 268 6.95 -3.51 25.46
N GLN A 269 7.06 -3.67 26.77
CA GLN A 269 8.33 -3.93 27.45
C GLN A 269 8.83 -5.36 27.22
N LEU A 270 7.90 -6.29 27.00
CA LEU A 270 8.20 -7.70 26.74
C LEU A 270 8.51 -7.93 25.25
N ASN A 271 7.88 -7.14 24.38
CA ASN A 271 8.00 -7.24 22.91
C ASN A 271 8.74 -6.06 22.29
N VAL A 272 8.66 -5.97 20.98
CA VAL A 272 9.11 -4.79 20.22
C VAL A 272 8.16 -3.63 20.49
N GLU A 273 8.70 -2.44 20.73
CA GLU A 273 7.91 -1.23 20.91
C GLU A 273 7.17 -0.86 19.63
N GLY A 274 5.84 -0.71 19.73
CA GLY A 274 4.96 -0.38 18.63
C GLY A 274 4.44 -1.58 17.85
N ASN A 275 3.51 -1.33 16.94
CA ASN A 275 2.97 -2.35 16.02
C ASN A 275 3.96 -2.60 14.90
N MET A 276 4.89 -3.51 15.08
CA MET A 276 5.90 -3.88 14.09
C MET A 276 5.44 -5.09 13.27
N LEU A 277 5.58 -4.97 11.97
CA LEU A 277 5.34 -6.07 11.04
C LEU A 277 6.24 -5.97 9.81
N GLY A 278 6.29 -7.03 9.02
CA GLY A 278 7.09 -7.04 7.82
C GLY A 278 6.95 -8.31 7.01
N SER A 279 7.80 -8.44 6.00
CA SER A 279 7.89 -9.64 5.18
C SER A 279 9.31 -9.91 4.68
N TRP A 280 9.71 -11.18 4.73
CA TRP A 280 10.77 -11.70 3.90
C TRP A 280 10.24 -11.93 2.50
N ASN A 281 10.99 -11.53 1.51
CA ASN A 281 10.58 -11.53 0.12
C ASN A 281 11.59 -12.29 -0.73
N PHE A 282 11.12 -13.25 -1.49
CA PHE A 282 11.93 -14.07 -2.39
C PHE A 282 11.31 -14.04 -3.77
N ALA A 283 12.12 -13.89 -4.82
CA ALA A 283 11.66 -14.08 -6.19
C ALA A 283 12.72 -14.76 -7.04
N LEU A 284 12.24 -15.54 -7.98
CA LEU A 284 13.03 -16.16 -9.04
C LEU A 284 12.38 -15.81 -10.37
N ALA A 285 13.13 -15.20 -11.28
CA ALA A 285 12.65 -14.77 -12.57
C ALA A 285 13.47 -15.35 -13.71
N TRP A 286 12.78 -15.93 -14.70
CA TRP A 286 13.35 -16.28 -15.98
C TRP A 286 12.90 -15.26 -17.02
N LYS A 287 13.86 -14.51 -17.57
CA LYS A 287 13.59 -13.37 -18.48
C LYS A 287 14.19 -13.63 -19.86
N GLN A 288 13.32 -13.74 -20.83
CA GLN A 288 13.68 -13.76 -22.25
C GLN A 288 13.30 -12.43 -22.91
N GLU A 289 13.73 -12.23 -24.14
CA GLU A 289 13.46 -10.99 -24.89
C GLU A 289 11.95 -10.69 -24.99
N ASN A 290 11.16 -11.71 -25.34
CA ASN A 290 9.73 -11.57 -25.64
C ASN A 290 8.79 -12.10 -24.54
N TRP A 291 9.30 -12.77 -23.52
CA TRP A 291 8.49 -13.31 -22.42
C TRP A 291 9.29 -13.38 -21.11
N ALA A 292 8.60 -13.43 -20.01
CA ALA A 292 9.21 -13.66 -18.72
C ALA A 292 8.25 -14.41 -17.79
N VAL A 293 8.81 -15.23 -16.90
CA VAL A 293 8.06 -15.84 -15.80
C VAL A 293 8.81 -15.50 -14.51
N LYS A 294 8.06 -15.09 -13.50
CA LYS A 294 8.57 -14.82 -12.15
C LYS A 294 7.71 -15.56 -11.14
N ALA A 295 8.33 -16.39 -10.32
CA ALA A 295 7.74 -16.94 -9.11
C ALA A 295 8.23 -16.14 -7.91
N TYR A 296 7.36 -15.87 -6.95
CA TYR A 296 7.72 -15.15 -5.73
C TYR A 296 7.01 -15.70 -4.51
N TYR A 297 7.62 -15.48 -3.35
CA TYR A 297 7.09 -15.81 -2.05
C TYR A 297 7.35 -14.67 -1.08
N GLN A 298 6.33 -14.29 -0.32
CA GLN A 298 6.43 -13.36 0.79
C GLN A 298 6.06 -14.09 2.07
N HIS A 299 7.00 -14.17 3.00
CA HIS A 299 6.74 -14.68 4.34
C HIS A 299 6.43 -13.50 5.25
N PHE A 300 5.20 -13.44 5.77
CA PHE A 300 4.77 -12.38 6.68
C PHE A 300 5.19 -12.70 8.10
N TYR A 301 5.57 -11.67 8.84
CA TYR A 301 5.86 -11.75 10.26
C TYR A 301 5.36 -10.53 11.01
N GLU A 302 4.97 -10.71 12.25
CA GLU A 302 4.81 -9.68 13.25
C GLU A 302 5.80 -9.94 14.37
N ASP A 303 6.22 -8.87 15.05
CA ASP A 303 7.20 -8.89 16.12
C ASP A 303 8.57 -9.52 15.75
N HIS A 304 9.37 -9.78 16.78
CA HIS A 304 10.77 -10.16 16.62
C HIS A 304 10.96 -11.65 16.29
N SER A 305 10.07 -12.52 16.77
CA SER A 305 10.25 -13.98 16.76
C SER A 305 10.29 -14.57 15.36
N MET A 306 9.39 -14.12 14.46
CA MET A 306 9.34 -14.62 13.09
C MET A 306 10.38 -13.97 12.18
N LEU A 307 11.00 -12.86 12.59
CA LEU A 307 12.11 -12.25 11.86
C LEU A 307 13.32 -13.17 11.79
N PHE A 308 13.55 -14.01 12.80
CA PHE A 308 14.73 -14.88 12.95
C PHE A 308 14.45 -16.35 12.70
N PHE A 309 13.36 -16.71 12.00
CA PHE A 309 13.06 -18.09 11.60
C PHE A 309 12.74 -19.04 12.74
N ASP A 310 12.27 -18.53 13.88
CA ASP A 310 11.97 -19.31 15.07
C ASP A 310 10.76 -20.24 14.90
N TYR A 311 9.92 -19.99 13.90
CA TYR A 311 8.68 -20.72 13.65
C TYR A 311 8.55 -21.19 12.18
N PRO A 312 7.71 -22.21 11.90
CA PRO A 312 7.49 -22.69 10.53
C PRO A 312 6.95 -21.61 9.60
N TRP A 313 7.52 -21.50 8.43
CA TRP A 313 7.15 -20.57 7.37
C TRP A 313 5.93 -21.05 6.58
N LYS A 314 4.79 -21.23 7.25
CA LYS A 314 3.56 -21.68 6.61
C LYS A 314 2.74 -20.52 6.06
N ASP A 315 2.69 -19.40 6.80
CA ASP A 315 1.95 -18.21 6.39
C ASP A 315 2.73 -17.40 5.37
N GLY A 316 2.01 -16.88 4.38
CA GLY A 316 2.62 -16.05 3.36
C GLY A 316 1.79 -15.92 2.09
N LEU A 317 2.38 -15.25 1.11
CA LEU A 317 1.84 -15.03 -0.22
C LEU A 317 2.74 -15.68 -1.25
N TRP A 318 2.21 -16.62 -2.01
CA TRP A 318 2.85 -17.28 -3.14
C TRP A 318 2.33 -16.69 -4.42
N GLY A 319 3.18 -16.35 -5.37
CA GLY A 319 2.74 -15.80 -6.63
C GLY A 319 3.55 -16.31 -7.82
N VAL A 320 2.88 -16.41 -8.96
CA VAL A 320 3.50 -16.64 -10.26
C VAL A 320 2.97 -15.58 -11.22
N GLU A 321 3.88 -14.88 -11.85
CA GLU A 321 3.62 -13.87 -12.86
C GLU A 321 4.24 -14.29 -14.19
N ALA A 322 3.46 -14.23 -15.27
CA ALA A 322 3.92 -14.50 -16.63
C ALA A 322 3.62 -13.31 -17.53
N ARG A 323 4.64 -12.77 -18.16
CA ARG A 323 4.53 -11.92 -19.34
C ARG A 323 4.67 -12.81 -20.57
N LEU A 324 3.63 -12.85 -21.38
CA LEU A 324 3.56 -13.73 -22.54
C LEU A 324 4.17 -13.06 -23.80
N PRO A 325 4.58 -13.85 -24.79
CA PRO A 325 4.98 -13.32 -26.09
C PRO A 325 3.88 -12.44 -26.66
N LYS A 326 4.26 -11.43 -27.44
CA LYS A 326 3.33 -10.46 -28.04
C LYS A 326 2.18 -11.18 -28.76
N ASN A 327 0.98 -10.99 -28.25
CA ASN A 327 -0.26 -11.47 -28.83
C ASN A 327 -1.39 -10.47 -28.51
N ARG A 328 -2.53 -10.60 -29.17
CA ARG A 328 -3.66 -9.66 -29.03
C ARG A 328 -4.52 -9.93 -27.79
N TRP A 329 -4.46 -11.14 -27.24
CA TRP A 329 -5.47 -11.57 -26.27
C TRP A 329 -4.97 -11.47 -24.84
N VAL A 330 -3.85 -12.08 -24.50
CA VAL A 330 -3.33 -12.10 -23.13
C VAL A 330 -1.86 -11.69 -23.13
N SER A 331 -1.54 -10.56 -22.52
CA SER A 331 -0.15 -10.07 -22.40
C SER A 331 0.49 -10.47 -21.08
N ASP A 332 -0.27 -10.43 -19.99
CA ASP A 332 0.23 -10.68 -18.64
C ASP A 332 -0.80 -11.51 -17.86
N VAL A 333 -0.31 -12.43 -17.05
CA VAL A 333 -1.11 -13.26 -16.14
C VAL A 333 -0.42 -13.28 -14.79
N VAL A 334 -1.19 -13.17 -13.71
CA VAL A 334 -0.74 -13.36 -12.33
C VAL A 334 -1.66 -14.35 -11.65
N TYR A 335 -1.08 -15.34 -10.98
CA TYR A 335 -1.79 -16.17 -10.03
C TYR A 335 -1.14 -16.05 -8.66
N GLU A 336 -1.96 -15.88 -7.62
CA GLU A 336 -1.50 -15.80 -6.24
C GLU A 336 -2.30 -16.73 -5.33
N PHE A 337 -1.62 -17.25 -4.33
CA PHE A 337 -2.19 -17.98 -3.21
C PHE A 337 -1.70 -17.35 -1.91
N ILE A 338 -2.61 -16.86 -1.08
CA ILE A 338 -2.34 -16.35 0.26
C ILE A 338 -2.80 -17.36 1.31
N TYR A 339 -1.96 -17.58 2.32
CA TYR A 339 -2.28 -18.42 3.46
C TYR A 339 -1.80 -17.74 4.74
N ASN A 340 -2.72 -17.36 5.62
CA ASN A 340 -2.46 -16.71 6.91
C ASN A 340 -3.24 -17.42 8.03
N LYS A 341 -3.45 -18.71 7.94
CA LYS A 341 -4.31 -19.44 8.88
C LYS A 341 -3.60 -19.84 10.16
N ASP A 342 -2.29 -20.07 10.09
CA ASP A 342 -1.49 -20.50 11.25
C ASP A 342 -1.19 -19.33 12.19
N GLN A 343 -0.87 -18.16 11.65
CA GLN A 343 -0.47 -16.96 12.40
C GLN A 343 0.57 -17.29 13.46
N ALA A 344 1.62 -17.97 13.03
CA ALA A 344 2.72 -18.33 13.89
C ALA A 344 3.41 -17.07 14.38
N GLY A 345 3.59 -16.94 15.66
CA GLY A 345 4.19 -15.76 16.29
C GLY A 345 4.84 -16.09 17.61
N ALA A 346 5.24 -15.04 18.31
CA ALA A 346 5.91 -15.14 19.58
C ALA A 346 5.11 -15.97 20.56
N VAL A 347 5.81 -16.87 21.17
CA VAL A 347 5.32 -17.58 22.32
C VAL A 347 5.44 -16.66 23.52
N TYR A 348 4.32 -16.25 24.09
CA TYR A 348 4.30 -15.45 25.29
C TYR A 348 4.71 -16.28 26.49
N TYR A 349 5.88 -15.96 26.99
CA TYR A 349 6.33 -16.35 28.30
C TYR A 349 6.04 -15.17 29.22
N ASP A 350 5.01 -15.25 30.04
CA ASP A 350 4.72 -14.14 30.94
C ASP A 350 5.65 -14.10 32.14
N HIS A 351 6.44 -15.17 32.37
CA HIS A 351 7.43 -15.31 33.46
C HIS A 351 6.91 -14.89 34.84
N THR A 352 5.60 -14.92 35.04
CA THR A 352 5.01 -14.62 36.34
C THR A 352 4.85 -15.89 37.16
N ASP A 353 4.85 -15.75 38.49
CA ASP A 353 4.57 -16.87 39.42
C ASP A 353 3.16 -17.46 39.23
N LYS A 354 2.30 -16.77 38.45
CA LYS A 354 0.92 -17.20 38.18
C LYS A 354 0.80 -18.04 36.94
N ILE A 355 1.69 -17.85 35.97
CA ILE A 355 1.71 -18.56 34.66
C ILE A 355 3.15 -19.01 34.40
N ASN A 356 3.45 -20.23 34.80
CA ASN A 356 4.79 -20.83 34.70
C ASN A 356 5.04 -21.47 33.33
N GLU A 357 3.99 -21.62 32.50
CA GLU A 357 4.06 -22.29 31.22
C GLU A 357 3.79 -21.32 30.08
N GLN A 358 4.29 -21.68 28.92
CA GLN A 358 4.06 -21.01 27.67
C GLN A 358 2.57 -20.98 27.29
N VAL A 359 1.97 -19.81 27.16
CA VAL A 359 0.54 -19.69 27.01
C VAL A 359 0.08 -19.66 25.55
N SER A 360 0.83 -19.09 24.62
CA SER A 360 0.38 -19.02 23.24
C SER A 360 1.50 -18.55 22.28
N GLY A 361 1.59 -19.12 21.08
CA GLY A 361 2.38 -18.62 19.96
C GLY A 361 1.48 -18.25 18.81
N ARG A 362 0.48 -17.38 19.04
CA ARG A 362 -0.53 -17.01 18.07
C ARG A 362 -0.55 -15.51 17.93
N ASP A 363 -0.05 -15.03 16.80
CA ASP A 363 -0.18 -13.62 16.42
C ASP A 363 -1.59 -13.32 15.89
N ASN A 364 -1.90 -12.06 15.81
CA ASN A 364 -3.14 -11.56 15.24
C ASN A 364 -2.81 -10.54 14.15
N TYR A 365 -2.39 -11.05 12.98
CA TYR A 365 -1.83 -10.28 11.89
C TYR A 365 -2.62 -9.02 11.55
N TYR A 366 -1.91 -7.89 11.36
CA TYR A 366 -2.43 -6.54 11.15
C TYR A 366 -3.17 -5.93 12.35
N ASN A 367 -3.35 -6.66 13.43
CA ASN A 367 -3.98 -6.15 14.65
C ASN A 367 -2.95 -5.81 15.71
N HIS A 368 -3.34 -4.92 16.61
CA HIS A 368 -2.55 -4.59 17.78
C HIS A 368 -3.47 -4.11 18.90
N TYR A 369 -3.13 -4.37 20.17
CA TYR A 369 -4.01 -3.99 21.27
C TYR A 369 -3.97 -2.51 21.64
N PHE A 370 -2.99 -1.73 21.19
CA PHE A 370 -2.98 -0.26 21.33
C PHE A 370 -3.40 0.43 20.05
N TYR A 371 -2.87 0.05 18.87
CA TYR A 371 -3.09 0.73 17.61
C TYR A 371 -4.38 0.28 16.91
N ASN A 372 -4.78 1.03 15.87
CA ASN A 372 -6.00 0.76 15.10
C ASN A 372 -5.83 -0.42 14.12
N GLY A 373 -4.69 -1.10 14.17
CA GLY A 373 -4.27 -2.08 13.18
C GLY A 373 -3.63 -1.42 11.95
N TRP A 374 -3.08 -2.25 11.10
CA TRP A 374 -2.27 -1.84 9.94
C TRP A 374 -3.12 -1.20 8.82
N GLN A 375 -3.65 0.00 9.08
CA GLN A 375 -4.59 0.70 8.22
C GLN A 375 -4.32 2.21 8.14
N HIS A 376 -4.78 2.86 7.07
CA HIS A 376 -4.84 4.30 6.92
C HIS A 376 -6.16 4.71 6.25
N TRP A 377 -6.94 5.58 6.87
CA TRP A 377 -8.29 5.95 6.46
C TRP A 377 -9.26 4.76 6.36
N GLY A 378 -9.10 3.75 7.20
CA GLY A 378 -9.90 2.54 7.24
C GLY A 378 -9.53 1.45 6.25
N MET A 379 -8.60 1.73 5.33
CA MET A 379 -8.09 0.77 4.36
C MET A 379 -6.80 0.14 4.85
N GLY A 380 -6.68 -1.19 4.74
CA GLY A 380 -5.45 -1.90 5.08
C GLY A 380 -4.27 -1.43 4.24
N ILE A 381 -3.12 -1.24 4.86
CA ILE A 381 -1.87 -0.82 4.19
C ILE A 381 -1.26 -2.00 3.43
N GLY A 382 -1.42 -3.22 3.95
CA GLY A 382 -0.97 -4.46 3.34
C GLY A 382 -1.97 -5.06 2.35
N ASN A 383 -1.98 -6.38 2.24
CA ASN A 383 -2.78 -7.11 1.26
C ASN A 383 -4.30 -6.96 1.51
N PRO A 384 -5.09 -6.51 0.53
CA PRO A 384 -6.52 -6.27 0.70
C PRO A 384 -7.37 -7.53 0.94
N LEU A 385 -6.89 -8.73 0.63
CA LEU A 385 -7.61 -9.97 0.95
C LEU A 385 -7.73 -10.18 2.47
N VAL A 386 -6.86 -9.55 3.28
CA VAL A 386 -7.12 -9.35 4.71
C VAL A 386 -8.07 -8.16 4.84
N ILE A 387 -9.35 -8.44 5.06
CA ILE A 387 -10.43 -7.45 4.93
C ILE A 387 -10.23 -6.26 5.86
N SER A 388 -10.18 -5.09 5.27
CA SER A 388 -9.89 -3.80 5.92
C SER A 388 -10.96 -3.42 6.97
N PRO A 389 -10.58 -2.72 8.06
CA PRO A 389 -11.51 -2.31 9.13
C PRO A 389 -12.69 -1.47 8.67
N ILE A 390 -12.60 -0.76 7.54
CA ILE A 390 -13.72 0.03 7.01
C ILE A 390 -14.96 -0.83 6.69
N TYR A 391 -14.80 -2.15 6.52
CA TYR A 391 -15.90 -3.09 6.36
C TYR A 391 -16.61 -3.44 7.68
N ASN A 392 -16.11 -3.01 8.83
CA ASN A 392 -16.73 -3.26 10.13
C ASN A 392 -17.99 -2.41 10.33
N ASN A 393 -19.16 -3.04 10.28
CA ASN A 393 -20.44 -2.34 10.42
C ASN A 393 -20.67 -1.75 11.83
N ASN A 394 -19.98 -2.26 12.84
CA ASN A 394 -20.03 -1.74 14.22
C ASN A 394 -19.01 -0.61 14.46
N HIS A 395 -18.37 -0.07 13.41
CA HIS A 395 -17.43 1.04 13.48
C HIS A 395 -16.29 0.84 14.50
N THR A 396 -15.80 -0.38 14.62
CA THR A 396 -14.63 -0.70 15.42
C THR A 396 -13.40 -0.88 14.55
N PHE A 397 -12.24 -0.48 15.04
CA PHE A 397 -10.97 -0.83 14.40
C PHE A 397 -10.61 -2.28 14.72
N GLY A 398 -9.84 -2.87 13.84
CA GLY A 398 -9.38 -4.25 13.88
C GLY A 398 -9.76 -5.03 12.62
N PHE A 399 -8.83 -5.87 12.19
CA PHE A 399 -9.02 -6.79 11.07
C PHE A 399 -9.67 -8.06 11.62
N LYS A 400 -10.89 -8.33 11.21
CA LYS A 400 -11.71 -9.44 11.75
C LYS A 400 -11.53 -10.76 11.01
N SER A 401 -10.77 -10.78 9.90
CA SER A 401 -10.67 -11.92 8.99
C SER A 401 -9.23 -12.35 8.71
N THR A 402 -8.33 -12.18 9.69
CA THR A 402 -6.89 -12.38 9.49
C THR A 402 -6.50 -13.83 9.30
N ARG A 403 -7.20 -14.79 9.94
CA ARG A 403 -7.00 -16.23 9.73
C ARG A 403 -7.73 -16.66 8.45
N MET A 404 -7.02 -16.71 7.35
CA MET A 404 -7.63 -16.93 6.05
C MET A 404 -6.69 -17.67 5.09
N TRP A 405 -7.26 -18.16 4.03
CA TRP A 405 -6.55 -18.45 2.78
C TRP A 405 -7.35 -17.89 1.59
N GLY A 406 -6.67 -17.66 0.48
CA GLY A 406 -7.31 -17.17 -0.74
C GLY A 406 -6.49 -17.43 -1.98
N HIS A 407 -7.19 -17.49 -3.11
CA HIS A 407 -6.65 -17.58 -4.45
C HIS A 407 -6.99 -16.33 -5.23
N HIS A 408 -6.09 -15.89 -6.07
CA HIS A 408 -6.29 -14.77 -6.96
C HIS A 408 -5.75 -15.06 -8.36
N LEU A 409 -6.50 -14.65 -9.35
CA LEU A 409 -6.11 -14.67 -10.76
C LEU A 409 -6.33 -13.27 -11.35
N GLY A 410 -5.27 -12.69 -11.88
CA GLY A 410 -5.31 -11.45 -12.65
C GLY A 410 -4.76 -11.67 -14.05
N PHE A 411 -5.42 -11.15 -15.07
CA PHE A 411 -4.87 -11.14 -16.41
C PHE A 411 -5.36 -9.95 -17.21
N LYS A 412 -4.57 -9.53 -18.19
CA LYS A 412 -4.89 -8.44 -19.10
C LYS A 412 -4.43 -8.71 -20.52
N GLY A 413 -5.01 -7.95 -21.43
CA GLY A 413 -4.66 -7.99 -22.84
C GLY A 413 -4.99 -6.70 -23.54
N LYS A 414 -4.54 -6.61 -24.79
CA LYS A 414 -4.76 -5.45 -25.66
C LYS A 414 -5.20 -5.93 -27.05
N PRO A 415 -6.48 -6.31 -27.22
CA PRO A 415 -7.00 -6.84 -28.50
C PRO A 415 -6.83 -5.88 -29.66
N LEU A 416 -6.94 -4.58 -29.40
CA LEU A 416 -6.72 -3.50 -30.37
C LEU A 416 -5.74 -2.48 -29.76
N ASP A 417 -5.09 -1.68 -30.60
CA ASP A 417 -4.12 -0.66 -30.14
C ASP A 417 -4.75 0.39 -29.21
N GLU A 418 -6.04 0.64 -29.37
CA GLU A 418 -6.79 1.61 -28.56
C GLU A 418 -7.61 0.95 -27.44
N LEU A 419 -7.77 -0.39 -27.45
CA LEU A 419 -8.66 -1.11 -26.56
C LEU A 419 -7.86 -2.13 -25.74
N GLY A 420 -7.87 -1.97 -24.43
CA GLY A 420 -7.34 -2.90 -23.45
C GLY A 420 -8.44 -3.50 -22.58
N TYR A 421 -8.13 -4.60 -21.92
CA TYR A 421 -8.99 -5.16 -20.87
C TYR A 421 -8.17 -5.73 -19.73
N LYS A 422 -8.79 -5.82 -18.55
CA LYS A 422 -8.23 -6.43 -17.35
C LYS A 422 -9.31 -7.18 -16.58
N ILE A 423 -8.96 -8.36 -16.10
CA ILE A 423 -9.85 -9.20 -15.27
C ILE A 423 -9.11 -9.56 -14.00
N LEU A 424 -9.77 -9.36 -12.85
CA LEU A 424 -9.31 -9.78 -11.53
C LEU A 424 -10.38 -10.68 -10.91
N ALA A 425 -9.99 -11.85 -10.44
CA ALA A 425 -10.89 -12.80 -9.76
C ALA A 425 -10.21 -13.34 -8.51
N SER A 426 -10.89 -13.30 -7.38
CA SER A 426 -10.39 -13.85 -6.12
C SER A 426 -11.44 -14.68 -5.42
N TYR A 427 -11.00 -15.72 -4.76
CA TYR A 427 -11.80 -16.48 -3.81
C TYR A 427 -11.04 -16.61 -2.51
N GLN A 428 -11.70 -16.32 -1.38
CA GLN A 428 -11.09 -16.42 -0.07
C GLN A 428 -12.04 -17.02 0.95
N LYS A 429 -11.46 -17.67 1.97
CA LYS A 429 -12.16 -18.22 3.11
C LYS A 429 -11.45 -17.84 4.39
N SER A 430 -12.18 -17.33 5.39
CA SER A 430 -11.66 -16.89 6.66
C SER A 430 -12.37 -17.56 7.83
N TRP A 431 -11.61 -17.78 8.90
CA TRP A 431 -12.05 -18.32 10.20
C TRP A 431 -12.15 -17.25 11.28
N GLY A 432 -12.03 -15.96 10.93
CA GLY A 432 -11.98 -14.87 11.89
C GLY A 432 -10.55 -14.58 12.37
N THR A 433 -10.37 -14.32 13.65
CA THR A 433 -9.08 -14.26 14.34
C THR A 433 -8.96 -15.41 15.35
N TYR A 434 -7.84 -15.57 16.01
CA TYR A 434 -7.75 -16.51 17.12
C TYR A 434 -8.56 -16.05 18.35
N ASP A 435 -8.54 -14.74 18.63
CA ASP A 435 -9.23 -14.16 19.78
C ASP A 435 -10.76 -14.10 19.58
N VAL A 436 -11.18 -13.86 18.33
CA VAL A 436 -12.59 -13.76 17.95
C VAL A 436 -12.85 -14.59 16.69
N PRO A 437 -12.90 -15.93 16.82
CA PRO A 437 -13.19 -16.80 15.68
C PRO A 437 -14.63 -16.62 15.20
N PHE A 438 -14.84 -16.76 13.89
CA PHE A 438 -16.21 -16.85 13.36
C PHE A 438 -16.86 -18.16 13.81
N PRO A 439 -18.16 -18.16 14.15
CA PRO A 439 -18.90 -19.40 14.49
C PRO A 439 -18.81 -20.44 13.35
N GLU A 440 -18.86 -19.95 12.12
CA GLU A 440 -18.63 -20.73 10.90
C GLU A 440 -17.69 -19.97 9.97
N PRO A 441 -16.82 -20.67 9.22
CA PRO A 441 -15.94 -20.02 8.25
C PRO A 441 -16.74 -19.26 7.21
N ARG A 442 -16.32 -18.04 6.90
CA ARG A 442 -16.94 -17.15 5.90
C ARG A 442 -16.11 -17.11 4.63
N SER A 443 -16.77 -17.00 3.51
CA SER A 443 -16.09 -16.91 2.21
C SER A 443 -16.56 -15.72 1.40
N SER A 444 -15.73 -15.32 0.42
CA SER A 444 -16.07 -14.31 -0.58
C SER A 444 -15.44 -14.70 -1.91
N PHE A 445 -16.24 -14.58 -2.97
CA PHE A 445 -15.78 -14.56 -4.35
C PHE A 445 -15.89 -13.11 -4.84
N ASN A 446 -14.82 -12.58 -5.45
CA ASN A 446 -14.73 -11.19 -5.88
C ASN A 446 -14.23 -11.14 -7.32
N LEU A 447 -14.98 -10.52 -8.21
CA LEU A 447 -14.68 -10.40 -9.63
C LEU A 447 -14.69 -8.94 -10.07
N MET A 448 -13.75 -8.57 -10.95
CA MET A 448 -13.78 -7.34 -11.73
C MET A 448 -13.40 -7.63 -13.18
N ALA A 449 -14.16 -7.06 -14.11
CA ALA A 449 -13.81 -6.97 -15.53
C ALA A 449 -13.78 -5.49 -15.93
N GLU A 450 -12.64 -5.01 -16.41
CA GLU A 450 -12.43 -3.63 -16.84
C GLU A 450 -12.05 -3.60 -18.32
N VAL A 451 -12.62 -2.66 -19.06
CA VAL A 451 -12.26 -2.33 -20.44
C VAL A 451 -11.78 -0.89 -20.47
N SER A 452 -10.62 -0.68 -21.07
CA SER A 452 -9.98 0.63 -21.23
C SER A 452 -9.92 1.02 -22.70
N TYR A 453 -10.39 2.21 -23.04
CA TYR A 453 -10.37 2.76 -24.39
C TYR A 453 -9.60 4.08 -24.44
N ALA A 454 -8.54 4.11 -25.24
CA ALA A 454 -7.66 5.27 -25.41
C ALA A 454 -7.56 5.63 -26.90
N PRO A 455 -8.48 6.45 -27.44
CA PRO A 455 -8.58 6.74 -28.86
C PRO A 455 -7.38 7.56 -29.36
N ALA A 456 -6.72 7.11 -30.43
CA ALA A 456 -5.55 7.79 -30.99
C ALA A 456 -5.85 9.23 -31.46
N ARG A 457 -7.09 9.49 -31.89
CA ARG A 457 -7.55 10.82 -32.31
C ARG A 457 -7.68 11.81 -31.14
N LEU A 458 -7.98 11.34 -29.95
CA LEU A 458 -8.12 12.14 -28.73
C LEU A 458 -6.91 11.95 -27.83
N LYS A 459 -5.77 12.49 -28.26
CA LYS A 459 -4.48 12.33 -27.55
C LYS A 459 -4.60 12.58 -26.05
N GLY A 460 -4.19 11.61 -25.24
CA GLY A 460 -4.17 11.68 -23.80
C GLY A 460 -5.53 11.50 -23.12
N TRP A 461 -6.62 11.28 -23.83
CA TRP A 461 -7.89 10.85 -23.26
C TRP A 461 -7.94 9.34 -23.11
N GLN A 462 -8.54 8.89 -22.02
CA GLN A 462 -8.83 7.48 -21.77
C GLN A 462 -10.15 7.37 -21.02
N GLY A 463 -10.96 6.40 -21.42
CA GLY A 463 -12.15 5.96 -20.70
C GLY A 463 -11.97 4.53 -20.21
N ASP A 464 -12.30 4.28 -18.93
CA ASP A 464 -12.28 2.94 -18.34
C ASP A 464 -13.68 2.62 -17.83
N LEU A 465 -14.22 1.49 -18.23
CA LEU A 465 -15.49 0.95 -17.76
C LEU A 465 -15.22 -0.38 -17.05
N ALA A 466 -15.49 -0.46 -15.76
CA ALA A 466 -15.28 -1.65 -14.96
C ALA A 466 -16.61 -2.13 -14.36
N PHE A 467 -16.88 -3.43 -14.50
CA PHE A 467 -17.91 -4.16 -13.78
C PHE A 467 -17.28 -4.92 -12.62
N GLY A 468 -17.92 -4.90 -11.45
CA GLY A 468 -17.49 -5.64 -10.27
C GLY A 468 -18.63 -6.44 -9.65
N MET A 469 -18.31 -7.58 -9.04
CA MET A 469 -19.25 -8.45 -8.34
C MET A 469 -18.58 -9.10 -7.15
N ASP A 470 -19.30 -9.18 -6.03
CA ASP A 470 -18.95 -9.96 -4.85
C ASP A 470 -20.08 -10.91 -4.50
N ALA A 471 -19.73 -12.13 -4.08
CA ALA A 471 -20.67 -13.12 -3.61
C ALA A 471 -20.09 -13.88 -2.41
N GLY A 472 -20.85 -13.96 -1.31
CA GLY A 472 -20.46 -14.74 -0.14
C GLY A 472 -20.81 -14.08 1.20
N SER A 473 -20.43 -14.75 2.29
CA SER A 473 -20.77 -14.36 3.66
C SER A 473 -19.74 -13.46 4.34
N LEU A 474 -18.54 -13.28 3.74
CA LEU A 474 -17.46 -12.52 4.38
C LEU A 474 -17.68 -11.01 4.33
N ILE A 475 -17.93 -10.47 3.12
CA ILE A 475 -18.20 -9.05 2.89
C ILE A 475 -19.59 -8.78 2.31
N GLY A 476 -20.37 -9.87 2.12
CA GLY A 476 -21.73 -9.82 1.54
C GLY A 476 -21.75 -9.79 0.02
N ASN A 477 -22.95 -9.67 -0.52
CA ASN A 477 -23.18 -9.66 -1.96
C ASN A 477 -23.26 -8.22 -2.46
N SER A 478 -22.54 -7.93 -3.52
CA SER A 478 -22.51 -6.62 -4.17
C SER A 478 -22.29 -6.76 -5.67
N TYR A 479 -22.79 -5.81 -6.43
CA TYR A 479 -22.49 -5.67 -7.85
C TYR A 479 -22.45 -4.20 -8.22
N GLY A 480 -21.68 -3.83 -9.22
CA GLY A 480 -21.59 -2.42 -9.59
C GLY A 480 -20.78 -2.18 -10.85
N VAL A 481 -20.86 -0.94 -11.28
CA VAL A 481 -20.15 -0.43 -12.44
C VAL A 481 -19.40 0.84 -12.04
N MET A 482 -18.15 0.96 -12.46
CA MET A 482 -17.34 2.16 -12.33
C MET A 482 -16.98 2.67 -13.72
N LEU A 483 -17.27 3.94 -13.97
CA LEU A 483 -16.80 4.68 -15.13
C LEU A 483 -15.72 5.65 -14.69
N LYS A 484 -14.56 5.65 -15.36
CA LYS A 484 -13.52 6.67 -15.23
C LYS A 484 -13.27 7.31 -16.59
N ILE A 485 -13.11 8.61 -16.61
CA ILE A 485 -12.67 9.36 -17.77
C ILE A 485 -11.47 10.18 -17.33
N SER A 486 -10.34 10.01 -18.00
CA SER A 486 -9.11 10.72 -17.68
C SER A 486 -8.54 11.44 -18.87
N LYS A 487 -7.80 12.50 -18.56
CA LYS A 487 -7.05 13.30 -19.51
C LYS A 487 -5.66 13.55 -18.97
N THR A 488 -4.64 13.18 -19.74
CA THR A 488 -3.26 13.50 -19.48
C THR A 488 -2.68 14.37 -20.58
N GLY A 489 -1.72 15.20 -20.24
CA GLY A 489 -1.04 16.06 -21.21
C GLY A 489 0.09 16.86 -20.56
N TRP A 490 0.58 17.85 -21.24
CA TRP A 490 1.66 18.71 -20.79
C TRP A 490 1.21 20.15 -20.74
N PHE A 491 1.39 20.85 -19.63
CA PHE A 491 1.29 22.31 -19.57
C PHE A 491 2.52 22.93 -20.24
N LEU A 492 3.72 22.35 -19.92
CA LEU A 492 4.98 22.66 -20.55
C LEU A 492 5.53 21.33 -21.06
N GLY A 493 5.62 21.18 -22.37
CA GLY A 493 6.12 19.96 -22.99
C GLY A 493 7.65 19.86 -22.90
N PRO A 494 8.21 18.65 -22.94
CA PRO A 494 9.65 18.47 -23.01
C PRO A 494 10.19 19.21 -24.24
N LYS A 495 11.20 20.06 -24.04
CA LYS A 495 11.89 20.73 -25.16
C LYS A 495 12.49 19.64 -26.03
N ASN A 496 12.04 19.55 -27.27
CA ASN A 496 12.68 18.70 -28.27
C ASN A 496 14.15 19.12 -28.38
N LYS A 497 15.06 18.27 -27.92
CA LYS A 497 16.46 18.42 -28.30
C LYS A 497 16.50 18.31 -29.84
N LYS A 498 16.70 19.41 -30.52
CA LYS A 498 17.07 19.35 -31.94
C LYS A 498 18.29 18.43 -32.00
N LYS A 499 18.16 17.36 -32.80
CA LYS A 499 19.25 16.47 -33.16
C LYS A 499 20.39 17.23 -33.80
#